data_c0e081fc4c4e254519e1d5765a14c1af
#
_entry.id   c0e081fc4c4e254519e1d5765a14c1af
#
_cell.length_a   1.000
_cell.length_b   1.000
_cell.length_c   1.000
_cell.angle_alpha   90.00
_cell.angle_beta   90.00
_cell.angle_gamma   90.00
#
_symmetry.space_group_name_H-M   'P 1'
#
loop_
_entity.id
_entity.type
_entity.pdbx_description
1 polymer ?
#
loop_
_entity_poly.entity_id
_entity_poly.type
_entity_poly.pdbx_seq_one_letter_code
_entity_poly.pdbx_strand_id
1 'polypeptide(L)'
;MALFCLVHGSAQDASGWDLLVLELRKRGHEVMCPSLPADEPDAPATLYAEVIAEAVRDSAEPAIVVGHSVSGLFLPMVPTLCRVARLVFLAAFVPEVGKSPMQQWQANPEMFRDYAFDRPKNRW
;
A
#
# COMPACT_ATOMS: atom_id res chain seq x y z
N MET A 1 -3.84 22.03 -2.92
CA MET A 1 -2.91 21.02 -3.43
C MET A 1 -2.68 19.98 -2.34
N ALA A 2 -2.72 18.71 -2.66
CA ALA A 2 -2.43 17.63 -1.76
C ALA A 2 -1.23 16.80 -2.27
N LEU A 3 -0.54 16.13 -1.36
CA LEU A 3 0.47 15.13 -1.68
C LEU A 3 -0.15 13.75 -1.56
N PHE A 4 -0.16 12.99 -2.65
CA PHE A 4 -0.58 11.59 -2.67
C PHE A 4 0.64 10.67 -2.72
N CYS A 5 0.65 9.65 -1.88
CA CYS A 5 1.58 8.54 -1.95
C CYS A 5 0.80 7.28 -2.30
N LEU A 6 1.00 6.78 -3.52
CA LEU A 6 0.27 5.63 -4.05
C LEU A 6 1.11 4.37 -3.92
N VAL A 7 0.62 3.42 -3.14
CA VAL A 7 1.34 2.20 -2.76
C VAL A 7 0.71 0.99 -3.46
N HIS A 8 1.49 0.35 -4.33
CA HIS A 8 1.02 -0.78 -5.13
C HIS A 8 0.79 -2.05 -4.30
N GLY A 9 0.01 -2.99 -4.84
CA GLY A 9 -0.23 -4.30 -4.25
C GLY A 9 0.83 -5.34 -4.64
N SER A 10 0.60 -6.58 -4.22
CA SER A 10 1.44 -7.72 -4.60
C SER A 10 1.35 -7.99 -6.11
N ALA A 11 2.43 -8.51 -6.69
CA ALA A 11 2.56 -8.76 -8.12
C ALA A 11 2.32 -7.53 -9.02
N GLN A 12 2.48 -6.34 -8.45
CA GLN A 12 2.39 -5.04 -9.13
C GLN A 12 3.67 -4.24 -8.87
N ASP A 13 3.81 -3.14 -9.58
CA ASP A 13 4.84 -2.14 -9.36
C ASP A 13 4.25 -0.72 -9.43
N ALA A 14 5.10 0.29 -9.28
CA ALA A 14 4.67 1.69 -9.31
C ALA A 14 3.99 2.09 -10.62
N SER A 15 4.29 1.43 -11.74
CA SER A 15 3.71 1.75 -13.07
C SER A 15 2.22 1.47 -13.15
N GLY A 16 1.68 0.61 -12.29
CA GLY A 16 0.24 0.37 -12.20
C GLY A 16 -0.57 1.62 -11.86
N TRP A 17 0.08 2.65 -11.33
CA TRP A 17 -0.54 3.93 -10.98
C TRP A 17 -0.47 4.99 -12.08
N ASP A 18 0.20 4.75 -13.20
CA ASP A 18 0.54 5.79 -14.18
C ASP A 18 -0.65 6.62 -14.65
N LEU A 19 -1.80 5.99 -14.92
CA LEU A 19 -3.01 6.70 -15.33
C LEU A 19 -3.58 7.59 -14.21
N LEU A 20 -3.60 7.09 -12.99
CA LEU A 20 -4.08 7.87 -11.83
C LEU A 20 -3.13 9.02 -11.52
N VAL A 21 -1.82 8.79 -11.64
CA VAL A 21 -0.79 9.83 -11.48
C VAL A 21 -1.05 11.00 -12.44
N LEU A 22 -1.32 10.71 -13.71
CA LEU A 22 -1.64 11.74 -14.70
C LEU A 22 -2.88 12.54 -14.28
N GLU A 23 -3.94 11.88 -13.83
CA GLU A 23 -5.18 12.54 -13.44
C GLU A 23 -5.01 13.40 -12.19
N LEU A 24 -4.29 12.92 -11.18
CA LEU A 24 -4.02 13.68 -9.97
C LEU A 24 -3.15 14.92 -10.27
N ARG A 25 -2.12 14.76 -11.08
CA ARG A 25 -1.24 15.89 -11.49
C ARG A 25 -2.00 16.93 -12.30
N LYS A 26 -2.89 16.53 -13.21
CA LYS A 26 -3.77 17.47 -13.93
C LYS A 26 -4.64 18.32 -12.99
N ARG A 27 -4.98 17.78 -11.81
CA ARG A 27 -5.74 18.48 -10.78
C ARG A 27 -4.88 19.28 -9.82
N GLY A 28 -3.58 19.39 -10.08
CA GLY A 28 -2.64 20.20 -9.31
C GLY A 28 -2.09 19.52 -8.05
N HIS A 29 -2.19 18.20 -7.95
CA HIS A 29 -1.65 17.46 -6.82
C HIS A 29 -0.24 16.94 -7.08
N GLU A 30 0.56 16.81 -6.02
CA GLU A 30 1.82 16.07 -6.04
C GLU A 30 1.55 14.57 -5.84
N VAL A 31 2.33 13.74 -6.52
CA VAL A 31 2.16 12.28 -6.45
C VAL A 31 3.51 11.60 -6.36
N MET A 32 3.66 10.74 -5.36
CA MET A 32 4.78 9.83 -5.18
C MET A 32 4.28 8.39 -5.31
N CYS A 33 5.06 7.55 -5.99
CA CYS A 33 4.76 6.13 -6.18
C CYS A 33 6.00 5.31 -5.83
N PRO A 34 6.21 4.98 -4.55
CA PRO A 34 7.36 4.17 -4.15
C PRO A 34 7.27 2.76 -4.71
N SER A 35 8.42 2.21 -5.10
CA SER A 35 8.54 0.78 -5.38
C SER A 35 8.81 0.03 -4.08
N LEU A 36 7.93 -0.89 -3.73
CA LEU A 36 8.09 -1.72 -2.54
C LEU A 36 9.14 -2.81 -2.75
N PRO A 37 9.79 -3.31 -1.67
CA PRO A 37 10.80 -4.36 -1.76
C PRO A 37 10.17 -5.75 -1.99
N ALA A 38 9.34 -5.86 -3.04
CA ALA A 38 8.58 -7.07 -3.37
C ALA A 38 9.46 -8.23 -3.83
N ASP A 39 10.68 -7.94 -4.28
CA ASP A 39 11.67 -8.95 -4.70
C ASP A 39 12.48 -9.52 -3.51
N GLU A 40 12.29 -9.00 -2.32
CA GLU A 40 12.92 -9.46 -1.09
C GLU A 40 11.94 -10.33 -0.29
N PRO A 41 11.99 -11.67 -0.41
CA PRO A 41 10.97 -12.55 0.17
C PRO A 41 10.90 -12.50 1.70
N ASP A 42 12.01 -12.12 2.34
CA ASP A 42 12.12 -12.03 3.80
C ASP A 42 11.99 -10.58 4.32
N ALA A 43 11.62 -9.63 3.47
CA ALA A 43 11.46 -8.24 3.88
C ALA A 43 10.35 -8.10 4.94
N PRO A 44 10.66 -7.55 6.13
CA PRO A 44 9.65 -7.37 7.17
C PRO A 44 8.68 -6.25 6.80
N ALA A 45 7.48 -6.28 7.38
CA ALA A 45 6.47 -5.24 7.18
C ALA A 45 6.98 -3.83 7.54
N THR A 46 7.89 -3.72 8.51
CA THR A 46 8.55 -2.47 8.89
C THR A 46 9.34 -1.85 7.74
N LEU A 47 10.04 -2.67 6.94
CA LEU A 47 10.79 -2.19 5.78
C LEU A 47 9.86 -1.60 4.71
N TYR A 48 8.70 -2.22 4.47
CA TYR A 48 7.69 -1.67 3.56
C TYR A 48 7.19 -0.30 4.04
N ALA A 49 6.89 -0.17 5.33
CA ALA A 49 6.48 1.10 5.92
C ALA A 49 7.58 2.17 5.84
N GLU A 50 8.83 1.80 6.03
CA GLU A 50 9.98 2.70 5.90
C GLU A 50 10.16 3.20 4.45
N VAL A 51 10.01 2.34 3.46
CA VAL A 51 10.06 2.73 2.03
C VAL A 51 8.96 3.75 1.70
N ILE A 52 7.75 3.52 2.20
CA ILE A 52 6.64 4.45 2.03
C ILE A 52 6.94 5.80 2.69
N ALA A 53 7.39 5.78 3.94
CA ALA A 53 7.70 6.99 4.68
C ALA A 53 8.85 7.79 4.05
N GLU A 54 9.88 7.11 3.54
CA GLU A 54 11.00 7.74 2.86
C GLU A 54 10.56 8.50 1.61
N ALA A 55 9.63 7.95 0.85
CA ALA A 55 9.11 8.57 -0.37
C ALA A 55 8.47 9.95 -0.14
N VAL A 56 8.00 10.24 1.07
CA VAL A 56 7.29 11.47 1.41
C VAL A 56 7.99 12.31 2.49
N ARG A 57 9.13 11.87 2.97
CA ARG A 57 9.83 12.47 4.12
C ARG A 57 10.12 13.96 3.95
N ASP A 58 10.60 14.36 2.78
CA ASP A 58 11.05 15.73 2.50
C ASP A 58 9.91 16.63 2.00
N SER A 59 8.69 16.13 1.96
CA SER A 59 7.55 16.90 1.49
C SER A 59 7.08 17.89 2.54
N ALA A 60 6.73 19.11 2.11
CA ALA A 60 6.20 20.14 2.99
C ALA A 60 4.80 19.78 3.52
N GLU A 61 4.01 19.10 2.71
CA GLU A 61 2.64 18.71 3.03
C GLU A 61 2.58 17.29 3.61
N PRO A 62 1.70 17.04 4.60
CA PRO A 62 1.44 15.69 5.07
C PRO A 62 0.79 14.85 3.96
N ALA A 63 1.24 13.59 3.82
CA ALA A 63 0.81 12.74 2.73
C ALA A 63 -0.59 12.14 2.95
N ILE A 64 -1.34 12.02 1.86
CA ILE A 64 -2.47 11.09 1.75
C ILE A 64 -1.89 9.78 1.19
N VAL A 65 -1.78 8.76 2.04
CA VAL A 65 -1.21 7.47 1.67
C VAL A 65 -2.32 6.51 1.24
N VAL A 66 -2.28 6.09 -0.01
CA VAL A 66 -3.27 5.18 -0.62
C VAL A 66 -2.62 3.84 -0.81
N GLY A 67 -3.11 2.82 -0.12
CA GLY A 67 -2.62 1.45 -0.26
C GLY A 67 -3.63 0.56 -0.96
N HIS A 68 -3.16 -0.20 -1.96
CA HIS A 68 -3.97 -1.16 -2.68
C HIS A 68 -3.68 -2.59 -2.24
N SER A 69 -4.74 -3.39 -2.09
CA SER A 69 -4.65 -4.83 -1.82
C SER A 69 -3.84 -5.13 -0.54
N VAL A 70 -2.81 -5.96 -0.61
CA VAL A 70 -1.97 -6.36 0.53
C VAL A 70 -1.27 -5.18 1.22
N SER A 71 -1.05 -4.09 0.52
CA SER A 71 -0.38 -2.91 1.09
C SER A 71 -1.17 -2.25 2.22
N GLY A 72 -2.46 -2.52 2.34
CA GLY A 72 -3.26 -2.11 3.50
C GLY A 72 -2.70 -2.63 4.83
N LEU A 73 -1.97 -3.75 4.82
CA LEU A 73 -1.35 -4.32 6.02
C LEU A 73 -0.20 -3.46 6.59
N PHE A 74 0.41 -2.62 5.76
CA PHE A 74 1.55 -1.79 6.16
C PHE A 74 1.14 -0.36 6.50
N LEU A 75 0.00 0.11 6.00
CA LEU A 75 -0.42 1.51 6.13
C LEU A 75 -0.47 2.02 7.56
N PRO A 76 -0.99 1.28 8.55
CA PRO A 76 -1.07 1.77 9.93
C PRO A 76 0.28 2.05 10.59
N MET A 77 1.37 1.50 10.04
CA MET A 77 2.72 1.74 10.56
C MET A 77 3.30 3.07 10.04
N VAL A 78 2.86 3.55 8.89
CA VAL A 78 3.43 4.73 8.23
C VAL A 78 3.32 6.01 9.06
N PRO A 79 2.19 6.29 9.75
CA PRO A 79 2.07 7.48 10.59
C PRO A 79 3.04 7.54 11.78
N THR A 80 3.62 6.42 12.18
CA THR A 80 4.66 6.40 13.22
C THR A 80 6.03 6.86 12.70
N LEU A 81 6.21 6.91 11.38
CA LEU A 81 7.48 7.18 10.71
C LEU A 81 7.52 8.55 10.01
N CYS A 82 6.37 9.07 9.58
CA CYS A 82 6.27 10.33 8.88
C CYS A 82 4.92 11.02 9.08
N ARG A 83 4.81 12.25 8.58
CA ARG A 83 3.56 13.03 8.65
C ARG A 83 2.55 12.52 7.62
N VAL A 84 1.42 12.02 8.10
CA VAL A 84 0.32 11.49 7.27
C VAL A 84 -0.96 12.28 7.54
N ALA A 85 -1.59 12.76 6.50
CA ALA A 85 -2.89 13.43 6.59
C ALA A 85 -4.04 12.41 6.64
N ARG A 86 -3.96 11.36 5.80
CA ARG A 86 -4.98 10.30 5.70
C ARG A 86 -4.35 9.00 5.25
N LEU A 87 -4.93 7.89 5.70
CA LEU A 87 -4.72 6.57 5.13
C LEU A 87 -5.96 6.19 4.32
N VAL A 88 -5.77 5.75 3.09
CA VAL A 88 -6.84 5.28 2.20
C VAL A 88 -6.59 3.83 1.84
N PHE A 89 -7.53 2.98 2.21
CA PHE A 89 -7.51 1.53 1.92
C PHE A 89 -8.33 1.29 0.64
N LEU A 90 -7.65 1.24 -0.49
CA LEU A 90 -8.28 1.04 -1.79
C LEU A 90 -8.32 -0.46 -2.12
N ALA A 91 -9.50 -1.07 -2.01
CA ALA A 91 -9.66 -2.52 -2.17
C ALA A 91 -8.55 -3.29 -1.44
N ALA A 92 -8.29 -2.91 -0.20
CA ALA A 92 -7.12 -3.32 0.56
C ALA A 92 -7.51 -4.06 1.84
N PHE A 93 -6.59 -4.91 2.32
CA PHE A 93 -6.73 -5.51 3.62
C PHE A 93 -6.58 -4.47 4.72
N VAL A 94 -7.47 -4.53 5.71
CA VAL A 94 -7.39 -3.72 6.93
C VAL A 94 -6.84 -4.62 8.04
N PRO A 95 -5.64 -4.33 8.57
CA PRO A 95 -5.05 -5.17 9.59
C PRO A 95 -5.81 -5.04 10.92
N GLU A 96 -5.92 -6.14 11.62
CA GLU A 96 -6.41 -6.16 12.99
C GLU A 96 -5.25 -5.88 13.93
N VAL A 97 -5.43 -4.91 14.83
CA VAL A 97 -4.38 -4.50 15.77
C VAL A 97 -3.97 -5.69 16.66
N GLY A 98 -2.65 -5.93 16.74
CA GLY A 98 -2.08 -6.99 17.55
C GLY A 98 -2.06 -8.37 16.90
N LYS A 99 -2.53 -8.50 15.65
CA LYS A 99 -2.47 -9.75 14.89
C LYS A 99 -1.57 -9.63 13.67
N SER A 100 -0.79 -10.68 13.39
CA SER A 100 -0.11 -10.80 12.11
C SER A 100 -1.10 -11.10 10.98
N PRO A 101 -0.75 -10.87 9.71
CA PRO A 101 -1.58 -11.28 8.56
C PRO A 101 -1.96 -12.76 8.60
N MET A 102 -1.03 -13.63 9.01
CA MET A 102 -1.28 -15.06 9.14
C MET A 102 -2.28 -15.37 10.25
N GLN A 103 -2.18 -14.69 11.39
CA GLN A 103 -3.13 -14.86 12.49
C GLN A 103 -4.54 -14.40 12.12
N GLN A 104 -4.64 -13.29 11.36
CA GLN A 104 -5.93 -12.83 10.85
C GLN A 104 -6.52 -13.84 9.86
N TRP A 105 -5.71 -14.40 8.99
CA TRP A 105 -6.15 -15.44 8.05
C TRP A 105 -6.64 -16.68 8.79
N GLN A 106 -5.90 -17.19 9.77
CA GLN A 106 -6.27 -18.35 10.55
C GLN A 106 -7.57 -18.13 11.37
N ALA A 107 -7.75 -16.91 11.89
CA ALA A 107 -8.95 -16.55 12.64
C ALA A 107 -10.18 -16.34 11.75
N ASN A 108 -9.97 -15.93 10.48
CA ASN A 108 -11.06 -15.65 9.54
C ASN A 108 -10.69 -16.08 8.11
N PRO A 109 -10.68 -17.40 7.84
CA PRO A 109 -10.33 -17.92 6.51
C PRO A 109 -11.30 -17.45 5.41
N GLU A 110 -12.53 -17.08 5.76
CA GLU A 110 -13.51 -16.53 4.83
C GLU A 110 -13.04 -15.22 4.17
N MET A 111 -12.19 -14.46 4.84
CA MET A 111 -11.61 -13.23 4.34
C MET A 111 -10.84 -13.42 3.02
N PHE A 112 -10.32 -14.62 2.80
CA PHE A 112 -9.51 -14.96 1.63
C PHE A 112 -10.17 -16.00 0.71
N ARG A 113 -11.40 -16.43 1.01
CA ARG A 113 -12.07 -17.52 0.29
C ARG A 113 -12.25 -17.25 -1.20
N ASP A 114 -12.52 -16.02 -1.56
CA ASP A 114 -12.72 -15.59 -2.95
C ASP A 114 -11.43 -15.05 -3.57
N TYR A 115 -10.36 -14.95 -2.79
CA TYR A 115 -9.03 -14.67 -3.30
C TYR A 115 -8.48 -15.97 -3.90
N ALA A 116 -8.73 -16.15 -5.18
CA ALA A 116 -8.39 -17.38 -5.89
C ALA A 116 -6.88 -17.56 -6.00
N PHE A 117 -6.28 -18.12 -4.96
CA PHE A 117 -4.98 -18.80 -5.09
C PHE A 117 -5.05 -19.99 -6.07
N ASP A 118 -6.27 -20.45 -6.40
CA ASP A 118 -6.55 -21.53 -7.34
C ASP A 118 -6.90 -21.06 -8.76
N ARG A 119 -6.80 -19.78 -9.08
CA ARG A 119 -6.98 -19.35 -10.48
C ARG A 119 -5.75 -19.71 -11.29
N PRO A 120 -5.93 -20.39 -12.45
CA PRO A 120 -4.81 -20.64 -13.35
C PRO A 120 -4.09 -19.33 -13.66
N LYS A 121 -2.76 -19.34 -13.62
CA LYS A 121 -1.85 -18.20 -13.78
C LYS A 121 -2.00 -17.41 -15.10
N ASN A 122 -3.01 -17.68 -15.91
CA ASN A 122 -3.15 -17.20 -17.28
C ASN A 122 -4.37 -16.30 -17.54
N ARG A 123 -4.91 -15.65 -16.51
CA ARG A 123 -6.04 -14.70 -16.69
C ARG A 123 -5.74 -13.32 -16.11
N TRP A 124 -4.71 -12.72 -16.68
CA TRP A 124 -4.50 -11.26 -16.60
C TRP A 124 -4.22 -10.76 -17.98
#